data_3ad0c3e147f26a255fbd9c70d5a1b50a
#
_entry.id   3ad0c3e147f26a255fbd9c70d5a1b50a
#
_cell.length_a   1.000
_cell.length_b   1.000
_cell.length_c   1.000
_cell.angle_alpha   90.00
_cell.angle_beta   90.00
_cell.angle_gamma   90.00
#
_symmetry.space_group_name_H-M   'P 1'
#
loop_
_entity.id
_entity.type
_entity.pdbx_description
1 polymer ?
#
loop_
_entity_poly.entity_id
_entity_poly.type
_entity_poly.pdbx_seq_one_letter_code
_entity_poly.pdbx_strand_id
1 'polypeptide(L)'
;MRYKIEKNTVQETLIIPLYARKMCSELYPNLYRDEAARRLVNAVDYDFSALEKKSRNLMQRFGFLEAAMRQSDLAFEVRDYLKSHPNAAVVNLGCGLDSTGRACDNGHCKIYNLDFPGVIAVRNQLLPAGDREENIPCDLNDTSWFEGIDASPRGGVFS
;
A
#
# COMPACT_ATOMS: atom_id res chain seq x y z
N MET A 1 -6.39 -20.55 5.96
CA MET A 1 -7.39 -20.32 4.89
C MET A 1 -6.87 -19.18 4.05
N ARG A 2 -6.89 -19.23 2.70
CA ARG A 2 -6.46 -18.14 1.82
C ARG A 2 -7.65 -17.25 1.49
N TYR A 3 -7.43 -15.94 1.35
CA TYR A 3 -8.46 -15.00 0.95
C TYR A 3 -8.71 -15.11 -0.55
N LYS A 4 -9.97 -15.37 -0.96
CA LYS A 4 -10.34 -15.47 -2.36
C LYS A 4 -10.59 -14.06 -2.93
N ILE A 5 -9.81 -13.70 -3.93
CA ILE A 5 -9.99 -12.44 -4.67
C ILE A 5 -11.15 -12.58 -5.66
N GLU A 6 -12.07 -11.62 -5.63
CA GLU A 6 -13.17 -11.55 -6.57
C GLU A 6 -12.69 -11.02 -7.92
N LYS A 7 -12.78 -11.90 -8.95
CA LYS A 7 -12.41 -11.53 -10.33
C LYS A 7 -13.38 -10.53 -10.92
N ASN A 8 -12.88 -9.68 -11.83
CA ASN A 8 -13.64 -8.61 -12.49
C ASN A 8 -14.21 -7.56 -11.51
N THR A 9 -13.58 -7.40 -10.37
CA THR A 9 -13.90 -6.35 -9.38
C THR A 9 -12.68 -5.49 -9.09
N VAL A 10 -12.88 -4.42 -8.35
CA VAL A 10 -11.76 -3.58 -7.86
C VAL A 10 -10.72 -4.37 -7.07
N GLN A 11 -11.10 -5.48 -6.44
CA GLN A 11 -10.15 -6.33 -5.70
C GLN A 11 -9.05 -6.91 -6.61
N GLU A 12 -9.37 -7.22 -7.87
CA GLU A 12 -8.37 -7.77 -8.79
C GLU A 12 -7.27 -6.75 -9.13
N THR A 13 -7.56 -5.45 -9.06
CA THR A 13 -6.57 -4.40 -9.29
C THR A 13 -5.45 -4.40 -8.24
N LEU A 14 -5.70 -4.95 -7.05
CA LEU A 14 -4.71 -5.09 -5.97
C LEU A 14 -3.59 -6.08 -6.31
N ILE A 15 -3.86 -7.03 -7.19
CA ILE A 15 -3.00 -8.19 -7.44
C ILE A 15 -1.72 -7.81 -8.18
N ILE A 16 -1.82 -6.94 -9.19
CA ILE A 16 -0.65 -6.56 -10.01
C ILE A 16 0.39 -5.79 -9.18
N PRO A 17 0.03 -4.72 -8.46
CA PRO A 17 0.99 -4.01 -7.60
C PRO A 17 1.56 -4.89 -6.49
N LEU A 18 0.73 -5.72 -5.88
CA LEU A 18 1.16 -6.65 -4.84
C LEU A 18 2.20 -7.64 -5.36
N TYR A 19 1.93 -8.26 -6.52
CA TYR A 19 2.85 -9.20 -7.16
C TYR A 19 4.15 -8.51 -7.60
N ALA A 20 4.07 -7.29 -8.15
CA ALA A 20 5.23 -6.50 -8.55
C ALA A 20 6.18 -6.26 -7.36
N ARG A 21 5.65 -5.83 -6.21
CA ARG A 21 6.44 -5.60 -5.00
C ARG A 21 7.09 -6.89 -4.46
N LYS A 22 6.35 -8.00 -4.45
CA LYS A 22 6.91 -9.31 -4.11
C LYS A 22 8.06 -9.67 -5.03
N MET A 23 7.88 -9.55 -6.35
CA MET A 23 8.93 -9.87 -7.34
C MET A 23 10.16 -8.99 -7.19
N CYS A 24 9.99 -7.68 -6.94
CA CYS A 24 11.12 -6.78 -6.68
C CYS A 24 11.89 -7.18 -5.42
N SER A 25 11.19 -7.53 -4.35
CA SER A 25 11.83 -8.00 -3.11
C SER A 25 12.65 -9.27 -3.30
N GLU A 26 12.27 -10.13 -4.26
CA GLU A 26 13.00 -11.36 -4.57
C GLU A 26 14.16 -11.16 -5.54
N LEU A 27 13.94 -10.34 -6.58
CA LEU A 27 14.95 -10.12 -7.63
C LEU A 27 16.01 -9.10 -7.23
N TYR A 28 15.66 -8.12 -6.41
CA TYR A 28 16.50 -6.97 -6.05
C TYR A 28 16.52 -6.71 -4.54
N PRO A 29 16.87 -7.73 -3.70
CA PRO A 29 16.73 -7.63 -2.25
C PRO A 29 17.64 -6.56 -1.60
N ASN A 30 18.65 -6.09 -2.31
CA ASN A 30 19.53 -5.00 -1.86
C ASN A 30 18.96 -3.61 -2.16
N LEU A 31 18.00 -3.51 -3.07
CA LEU A 31 17.37 -2.24 -3.46
C LEU A 31 16.00 -2.06 -2.83
N TYR A 32 15.23 -3.16 -2.72
CA TYR A 32 13.86 -3.11 -2.26
C TYR A 32 13.51 -4.34 -1.43
N ARG A 33 12.84 -4.13 -0.29
CA ARG A 33 12.31 -5.21 0.56
C ARG A 33 10.90 -4.88 1.01
N ASP A 34 9.97 -5.77 0.72
CA ASP A 34 8.58 -5.72 1.18
C ASP A 34 8.15 -7.11 1.65
N GLU A 35 8.41 -7.39 2.93
CA GLU A 35 8.01 -8.66 3.55
C GLU A 35 6.48 -8.79 3.67
N ALA A 36 5.76 -7.65 3.74
CA ALA A 36 4.31 -7.66 3.74
C ALA A 36 3.78 -8.17 2.40
N ALA A 37 4.29 -7.67 1.27
CA ALA A 37 3.90 -8.14 -0.06
C ALA A 37 4.17 -9.64 -0.24
N ARG A 38 5.33 -10.14 0.23
CA ARG A 38 5.65 -11.57 0.17
C ARG A 38 4.64 -12.43 0.95
N ARG A 39 4.27 -12.01 2.16
CA ARG A 39 3.27 -12.70 2.98
C ARG A 39 1.88 -12.65 2.34
N LEU A 40 1.49 -11.48 1.83
CA LEU A 40 0.16 -11.24 1.26
C LEU A 40 -0.07 -12.04 -0.02
N VAL A 41 0.92 -12.16 -0.91
CA VAL A 41 0.82 -13.03 -2.10
C VAL A 41 0.52 -14.49 -1.71
N ASN A 42 1.09 -14.98 -0.61
CA ASN A 42 0.83 -16.34 -0.12
C ASN A 42 -0.53 -16.46 0.62
N ALA A 43 -1.06 -15.34 1.10
CA ALA A 43 -2.33 -15.30 1.83
C ALA A 43 -3.56 -15.19 0.92
N VAL A 44 -3.39 -14.82 -0.36
CA VAL A 44 -4.49 -14.74 -1.33
C VAL A 44 -4.62 -16.02 -2.14
N ASP A 45 -5.86 -16.37 -2.48
CA ASP A 45 -6.20 -17.44 -3.42
C ASP A 45 -6.43 -16.80 -4.81
N TYR A 46 -5.36 -16.73 -5.58
CA TYR A 46 -5.34 -16.16 -6.93
C TYR A 46 -4.34 -16.91 -7.82
N ASP A 47 -4.67 -17.08 -9.08
CA ASP A 47 -3.78 -17.69 -10.06
C ASP A 47 -2.76 -16.67 -10.60
N PHE A 48 -1.55 -16.72 -10.09
CA PHE A 48 -0.44 -15.85 -10.50
C PHE A 48 0.28 -16.31 -11.77
N SER A 49 -0.08 -17.44 -12.39
CA SER A 49 0.66 -18.04 -13.51
C SER A 49 0.86 -17.08 -14.69
N ALA A 50 -0.14 -16.26 -15.00
CA ALA A 50 -0.05 -15.25 -16.05
C ALA A 50 0.98 -14.15 -15.71
N LEU A 51 1.02 -13.70 -14.45
CA LEU A 51 1.98 -12.70 -13.97
C LEU A 51 3.40 -13.29 -13.90
N GLU A 52 3.55 -14.54 -13.47
CA GLU A 52 4.83 -15.25 -13.50
C GLU A 52 5.40 -15.37 -14.92
N LYS A 53 4.56 -15.71 -15.89
CA LYS A 53 4.98 -15.75 -17.29
C LYS A 53 5.42 -14.37 -17.79
N LYS A 54 4.68 -13.32 -17.46
CA LYS A 54 5.03 -11.92 -17.78
C LYS A 54 6.34 -11.50 -17.11
N SER A 55 6.60 -11.91 -15.88
CA SER A 55 7.81 -11.54 -15.13
C SER A 55 9.11 -12.07 -15.74
N ARG A 56 9.06 -12.99 -16.69
CA ARG A 56 10.22 -13.44 -17.45
C ARG A 56 10.68 -12.44 -18.50
N ASN A 57 9.83 -11.51 -18.89
CA ASN A 57 10.14 -10.46 -19.86
C ASN A 57 10.87 -9.30 -19.16
N LEU A 58 12.00 -8.85 -19.74
CA LEU A 58 12.82 -7.77 -19.17
C LEU A 58 12.06 -6.46 -18.99
N MET A 59 11.23 -6.08 -19.97
CA MET A 59 10.41 -4.85 -19.88
C MET A 59 9.40 -4.91 -18.73
N GLN A 60 8.79 -6.07 -18.49
CA GLN A 60 7.87 -6.25 -17.37
C GLN A 60 8.60 -6.19 -16.03
N ARG A 61 9.81 -6.74 -15.94
CA ARG A 61 10.65 -6.61 -14.75
C ARG A 61 11.01 -5.15 -14.45
N PHE A 62 11.30 -4.39 -15.49
CA PHE A 62 11.55 -2.95 -15.36
C PHE A 62 10.32 -2.21 -14.82
N GLY A 63 9.12 -2.48 -15.36
CA GLY A 63 7.87 -1.92 -14.85
C GLY A 63 7.56 -2.30 -13.38
N PHE A 64 7.90 -3.53 -12.98
CA PHE A 64 7.78 -3.93 -11.58
C PHE A 64 8.76 -3.19 -10.68
N LEU A 65 10.00 -3.01 -11.14
CA LEU A 65 11.01 -2.24 -10.40
C LEU A 65 10.58 -0.78 -10.26
N GLU A 66 10.09 -0.15 -11.34
CA GLU A 66 9.59 1.22 -11.32
C GLU A 66 8.46 1.38 -10.28
N ALA A 67 7.48 0.49 -10.28
CA ALA A 67 6.39 0.52 -9.31
C ALA A 67 6.87 0.40 -7.85
N ALA A 68 7.86 -0.46 -7.59
CA ALA A 68 8.44 -0.63 -6.27
C ALA A 68 9.30 0.58 -5.85
N MET A 69 10.08 1.14 -6.77
CA MET A 69 10.91 2.32 -6.48
C MET A 69 10.09 3.56 -6.19
N ARG A 70 8.98 3.76 -6.91
CA ARG A 70 8.02 4.85 -6.59
C ARG A 70 7.52 4.77 -5.14
N GLN A 71 7.21 3.58 -4.66
CA GLN A 71 6.81 3.38 -3.26
C GLN A 71 7.94 3.75 -2.30
N SER A 72 9.18 3.37 -2.61
CA SER A 72 10.36 3.72 -1.80
C SER A 72 10.60 5.22 -1.75
N ASP A 73 10.45 5.89 -2.89
CA ASP A 73 10.63 7.34 -3.00
C ASP A 73 9.56 8.09 -2.20
N LEU A 74 8.29 7.70 -2.33
CA LEU A 74 7.20 8.25 -1.51
C LEU A 74 7.45 8.05 -0.01
N ALA A 75 7.89 6.85 0.39
CA ALA A 75 8.20 6.58 1.79
C ALA A 75 9.39 7.42 2.29
N PHE A 76 10.38 7.69 1.43
CA PHE A 76 11.49 8.57 1.76
C PHE A 76 11.02 10.01 2.01
N GLU A 77 10.24 10.59 1.09
CA GLU A 77 9.70 11.94 1.21
C GLU A 77 8.83 12.11 2.46
N VAL A 78 7.94 11.15 2.73
CA VAL A 78 7.10 11.16 3.93
C VAL A 78 7.97 11.13 5.21
N ARG A 79 8.96 10.26 5.27
CA ARG A 79 9.86 10.18 6.44
C ARG A 79 10.68 11.46 6.60
N ASP A 80 11.11 12.07 5.51
CA ASP A 80 11.87 13.34 5.56
C ASP A 80 11.01 14.47 6.12
N TYR A 81 9.76 14.57 5.65
CA TYR A 81 8.79 15.53 6.19
C TYR A 81 8.52 15.30 7.69
N LEU A 82 8.36 14.05 8.09
CA LEU A 82 8.09 13.68 9.50
C LEU A 82 9.24 14.02 10.46
N LYS A 83 10.47 14.24 9.99
CA LYS A 83 11.58 14.71 10.83
C LYS A 83 11.30 16.09 11.41
N SER A 84 10.69 16.97 10.63
CA SER A 84 10.32 18.34 11.08
C SER A 84 8.86 18.44 11.58
N HIS A 85 8.01 17.47 11.24
CA HIS A 85 6.59 17.45 11.61
C HIS A 85 6.19 16.08 12.21
N PRO A 86 6.74 15.68 13.36
CA PRO A 86 6.62 14.31 13.86
C PRO A 86 5.17 13.88 14.17
N ASN A 87 4.27 14.81 14.43
CA ASN A 87 2.86 14.54 14.74
C ASN A 87 1.93 14.75 13.52
N ALA A 88 2.49 14.86 12.30
CA ALA A 88 1.66 15.04 11.11
C ALA A 88 0.76 13.83 10.86
N ALA A 89 -0.39 14.07 10.21
CA ALA A 89 -1.20 13.01 9.64
C ALA A 89 -0.58 12.55 8.31
N VAL A 90 -0.38 11.25 8.17
CA VAL A 90 0.02 10.61 6.91
C VAL A 90 -1.23 10.02 6.26
N VAL A 91 -1.59 10.51 5.08
CA VAL A 91 -2.78 10.08 4.37
C VAL A 91 -2.38 9.34 3.10
N ASN A 92 -2.62 8.03 3.07
CA ASN A 92 -2.31 7.13 1.96
C ASN A 92 -3.56 6.97 1.10
N LEU A 93 -3.60 7.65 -0.04
CA LEU A 93 -4.73 7.67 -0.96
C LEU A 93 -4.64 6.51 -1.96
N GLY A 94 -5.72 5.74 -2.12
CA GLY A 94 -5.70 4.54 -2.96
C GLY A 94 -4.78 3.47 -2.40
N CYS A 95 -4.84 3.26 -1.09
CA CYS A 95 -3.84 2.49 -0.34
C CYS A 95 -3.73 1.01 -0.75
N GLY A 96 -4.76 0.42 -1.32
CA GLY A 96 -4.76 -0.98 -1.70
C GLY A 96 -4.28 -1.91 -0.58
N LEU A 97 -3.37 -2.80 -0.91
CA LEU A 97 -2.65 -3.65 0.05
C LEU A 97 -1.21 -3.14 0.30
N ASP A 98 -1.00 -1.85 0.18
CA ASP A 98 0.26 -1.19 0.42
C ASP A 98 0.52 -1.00 1.93
N SER A 99 1.77 -1.09 2.34
CA SER A 99 2.23 -0.89 3.72
C SER A 99 3.13 0.36 3.88
N THR A 100 3.13 1.28 2.91
CA THR A 100 3.97 2.48 2.92
C THR A 100 3.72 3.36 4.13
N GLY A 101 2.46 3.62 4.47
CA GLY A 101 2.11 4.38 5.67
C GLY A 101 2.74 3.77 6.92
N ARG A 102 2.57 2.46 7.11
CA ARG A 102 3.18 1.72 8.24
C ARG A 102 4.71 1.79 8.23
N ALA A 103 5.33 1.73 7.06
CA ALA A 103 6.77 1.84 6.94
C ALA A 103 7.30 3.26 7.29
N CYS A 104 6.43 4.26 7.26
CA CYS A 104 6.75 5.64 7.63
C CYS A 104 6.43 5.97 9.10
N ASP A 105 5.82 5.05 9.84
CA ASP A 105 5.44 5.27 11.24
C ASP A 105 6.66 5.63 12.10
N ASN A 106 6.64 6.85 12.63
CA ASN A 106 7.69 7.38 13.51
C ASN A 106 7.34 7.27 15.01
N GLY A 107 6.24 6.59 15.36
CA GLY A 107 5.74 6.46 16.72
C GLY A 107 4.86 7.61 17.21
N HIS A 108 4.68 8.66 16.41
CA HIS A 108 3.93 9.88 16.78
C HIS A 108 2.86 10.25 15.75
N CYS A 109 3.09 10.00 14.47
CA CYS A 109 2.15 10.31 13.38
C CYS A 109 0.92 9.40 13.44
N LYS A 110 -0.21 9.91 12.96
CA LYS A 110 -1.38 9.10 12.61
C LYS A 110 -1.36 8.76 11.14
N ILE A 111 -1.78 7.56 10.79
CA ILE A 111 -1.77 7.04 9.43
C ILE A 111 -3.19 6.70 9.02
N TYR A 112 -3.65 7.27 7.92
CA TYR A 112 -4.97 7.05 7.35
C TYR A 112 -4.82 6.38 5.99
N ASN A 113 -5.35 5.17 5.85
CA ASN A 113 -5.33 4.40 4.61
C ASN A 113 -6.72 4.47 3.98
N LEU A 114 -6.84 5.16 2.85
CA LEU A 114 -8.10 5.43 2.18
C LEU A 114 -8.18 4.66 0.85
N ASP A 115 -9.32 4.00 0.63
CA ASP A 115 -9.62 3.32 -0.63
C ASP A 115 -11.11 2.99 -0.71
N PHE A 116 -11.56 2.48 -1.85
CA PHE A 116 -12.93 1.99 -2.02
C PHE A 116 -13.32 0.97 -0.96
N PRO A 117 -14.62 0.94 -0.55
CA PRO A 117 -15.11 0.02 0.50
C PRO A 117 -14.74 -1.44 0.27
N GLY A 118 -14.82 -1.92 -0.99
CA GLY A 118 -14.43 -3.29 -1.35
C GLY A 118 -12.95 -3.58 -1.14
N VAL A 119 -12.07 -2.58 -1.34
CA VAL A 119 -10.62 -2.68 -1.11
C VAL A 119 -10.32 -2.67 0.38
N ILE A 120 -10.93 -1.75 1.13
CA ILE A 120 -10.74 -1.66 2.59
C ILE A 120 -11.24 -2.94 3.28
N ALA A 121 -12.32 -3.55 2.80
CA ALA A 121 -12.79 -4.84 3.33
C ALA A 121 -11.72 -5.95 3.19
N VAL A 122 -11.05 -6.03 2.03
CA VAL A 122 -9.91 -6.96 1.81
C VAL A 122 -8.73 -6.59 2.71
N ARG A 123 -8.39 -5.30 2.76
CA ARG A 123 -7.28 -4.79 3.58
C ARG A 123 -7.46 -5.14 5.05
N ASN A 124 -8.64 -4.93 5.62
CA ASN A 124 -8.92 -5.23 7.02
C ASN A 124 -8.71 -6.71 7.39
N GLN A 125 -8.89 -7.61 6.43
CA GLN A 125 -8.65 -9.04 6.64
C GLN A 125 -7.20 -9.45 6.45
N LEU A 126 -6.50 -8.89 5.48
CA LEU A 126 -5.15 -9.31 5.08
C LEU A 126 -4.04 -8.44 5.69
N LEU A 127 -4.33 -7.17 5.91
CA LEU A 127 -3.41 -6.16 6.43
C LEU A 127 -4.16 -5.21 7.40
N PRO A 128 -4.64 -5.72 8.54
CA PRO A 128 -5.41 -4.93 9.49
C PRO A 128 -4.61 -3.71 9.99
N ALA A 129 -5.32 -2.63 10.29
CA ALA A 129 -4.73 -1.41 10.82
C ALA A 129 -4.02 -1.66 12.15
N GLY A 130 -2.87 -1.03 12.34
CA GLY A 130 -2.15 -0.98 13.61
C GLY A 130 -2.69 0.11 14.54
N ASP A 131 -2.05 0.28 15.71
CA ASP A 131 -2.52 1.19 16.77
C ASP A 131 -2.63 2.67 16.33
N ARG A 132 -1.77 3.10 15.39
CA ARG A 132 -1.76 4.47 14.84
C ARG A 132 -2.28 4.55 13.42
N GLU A 133 -2.86 3.47 12.92
CA GLU A 133 -3.43 3.38 11.58
C GLU A 133 -4.95 3.35 11.64
N GLU A 134 -5.57 3.94 10.63
CA GLU A 134 -7.00 3.84 10.39
C GLU A 134 -7.25 3.52 8.92
N ASN A 135 -8.11 2.54 8.66
CA ASN A 135 -8.51 2.17 7.30
C ASN A 135 -9.90 2.77 7.03
N ILE A 136 -9.98 3.75 6.14
CA ILE A 136 -11.19 4.52 5.85
C ILE A 136 -11.74 4.11 4.49
N PRO A 137 -12.93 3.48 4.43
CA PRO A 137 -13.60 3.20 3.18
C PRO A 137 -14.25 4.48 2.62
N CYS A 138 -13.82 4.92 1.44
CA CYS A 138 -14.37 6.12 0.79
C CYS A 138 -14.24 6.03 -0.74
N ASP A 139 -14.99 6.89 -1.43
CA ASP A 139 -14.68 7.29 -2.80
C ASP A 139 -13.84 8.57 -2.75
N LEU A 140 -12.63 8.53 -3.28
CA LEU A 140 -11.72 9.69 -3.27
C LEU A 140 -12.22 10.87 -4.10
N ASN A 141 -13.23 10.69 -4.97
CA ASN A 141 -13.90 11.78 -5.67
C ASN A 141 -14.90 12.53 -4.77
N ASP A 142 -15.34 11.93 -3.67
CA ASP A 142 -16.16 12.59 -2.67
C ASP A 142 -15.27 13.14 -1.56
N THR A 143 -15.25 14.48 -1.44
CA THR A 143 -14.36 15.16 -0.49
C THR A 143 -14.76 15.00 0.98
N SER A 144 -15.88 14.36 1.28
CA SER A 144 -16.34 14.14 2.66
C SER A 144 -15.35 13.37 3.54
N TRP A 145 -14.43 12.59 2.93
CA TRP A 145 -13.38 11.88 3.67
C TRP A 145 -12.42 12.83 4.42
N PHE A 146 -12.27 14.09 4.00
CA PHE A 146 -11.46 15.08 4.72
C PHE A 146 -11.96 15.31 6.16
N GLU A 147 -13.25 15.20 6.40
CA GLU A 147 -13.85 15.38 7.73
C GLU A 147 -13.42 14.28 8.71
N GLY A 148 -13.06 13.10 8.20
CA GLY A 148 -12.56 11.96 8.98
C GLY A 148 -11.07 12.06 9.33
N ILE A 149 -10.34 13.01 8.74
CA ILE A 149 -8.89 13.18 8.98
C ILE A 149 -8.67 14.21 10.08
N ASP A 150 -8.11 13.78 11.21
CA ASP A 150 -7.65 14.69 12.26
C ASP A 150 -6.38 15.43 11.77
N ALA A 151 -6.60 16.48 11.02
CA ALA A 151 -5.59 17.40 10.51
C ALA A 151 -5.42 18.65 11.40
N SER A 152 -5.79 18.57 12.69
CA SER A 152 -5.53 19.67 13.63
C SER A 152 -4.04 20.11 13.53
N PRO A 153 -3.62 21.34 13.93
CA PRO A 153 -2.48 22.10 13.38
C PRO A 153 -1.10 21.45 13.43
N ARG A 154 -1.03 20.22 13.02
CA ARG A 154 0.14 19.33 13.04
C ARG A 154 0.78 19.13 11.66
N GLY A 155 0.20 19.74 10.60
CA GLY A 155 0.61 19.51 9.21
C GLY A 155 0.17 18.12 8.70
N GLY A 156 -0.36 18.04 7.48
CA GLY A 156 -0.73 16.77 6.84
C GLY A 156 0.22 16.44 5.68
N VAL A 157 0.58 15.17 5.52
CA VAL A 157 1.31 14.66 4.34
C VAL A 157 0.41 13.69 3.59
N PHE A 158 0.21 13.93 2.30
CA PHE A 158 -0.55 13.09 1.38
C PHE A 158 0.42 12.32 0.49
N SER A 159 0.25 11.02 0.41
CA SER A 159 1.03 10.11 -0.45
C SER A 159 0.14 9.24 -1.34
#